data_6fd0d4172311f21c0de250b8e8c95fb1
#
_entry.id   6fd0d4172311f21c0de250b8e8c95fb1
#
_cell.length_a   1.000
_cell.length_b   1.000
_cell.length_c   1.000
_cell.angle_alpha   90.00
_cell.angle_beta   90.00
_cell.angle_gamma   90.00
#
_symmetry.space_group_name_H-M   'P 1'
#
loop_
_entity.id
_entity.type
_entity.pdbx_description
1 polymer ?
#
loop_
_entity_poly.entity_id
_entity_poly.type
_entity_poly.pdbx_seq_one_letter_code
_entity_poly.pdbx_strand_id
1 'polypeptide(L)'
;MKMINNVQVYGLENSIRAAKFPMATDFENLTTEKSKSTDSLGKAKIGSGHDNFLNGIIVQFDLTFSNKAWVEMQRYHFIDFISSGSTMHRITKFDLKESCNEYVDERIIKILQEKIDEYNNGEKTSEKYLEILYNIPSGF
;
A
#
# COMPACT_ATOMS: atom_id res chain seq x y z
N MET A 1 7.66 6.74 -10.99
CA MET A 1 6.24 6.45 -10.68
C MET A 1 5.89 6.98 -9.29
N LYS A 2 4.66 7.47 -9.06
CA LYS A 2 4.25 7.98 -7.74
C LYS A 2 3.98 6.76 -6.84
N MET A 3 4.63 6.68 -5.67
CA MET A 3 4.55 5.53 -4.77
C MET A 3 3.14 5.32 -4.19
N ILE A 4 2.45 6.41 -3.85
CA ILE A 4 1.09 6.38 -3.28
C ILE A 4 0.15 7.13 -4.22
N ASN A 5 -0.95 6.49 -4.60
CA ASN A 5 -1.97 7.04 -5.49
C ASN A 5 -3.38 6.76 -4.93
N ASN A 6 -4.39 7.38 -5.54
CA ASN A 6 -5.80 7.10 -5.28
C ASN A 6 -6.18 7.12 -3.79
N VAL A 7 -5.69 8.10 -3.04
CA VAL A 7 -5.95 8.20 -1.60
C VAL A 7 -7.37 8.63 -1.35
N GLN A 8 -8.08 7.83 -0.56
CA GLN A 8 -9.44 8.10 -0.08
C GLN A 8 -9.48 8.05 1.44
N VAL A 9 -10.22 8.96 2.06
CA VAL A 9 -10.33 9.06 3.52
C VAL A 9 -11.80 8.97 3.91
N TYR A 10 -12.13 8.01 4.76
CA TYR A 10 -13.47 7.76 5.24
C TYR A 10 -13.56 8.02 6.74
N GLY A 11 -14.73 8.46 7.20
CA GLY A 11 -15.04 8.67 8.61
C GLY A 11 -14.42 9.90 9.24
N LEU A 12 -13.67 10.72 8.51
CA LEU A 12 -12.95 11.90 9.05
C LEU A 12 -13.91 12.89 9.73
N GLU A 13 -15.00 13.27 9.08
CA GLU A 13 -15.97 14.24 9.59
C GLU A 13 -16.64 13.73 10.87
N ASN A 14 -17.12 12.47 10.86
CA ASN A 14 -17.72 11.84 12.02
C ASN A 14 -16.73 11.70 13.19
N SER A 15 -15.48 11.40 12.91
CA SER A 15 -14.42 11.31 13.91
C SER A 15 -14.12 12.68 14.54
N ILE A 16 -14.07 13.75 13.75
CA ILE A 16 -13.92 15.13 14.25
C ILE A 16 -15.12 15.52 15.14
N ARG A 17 -16.33 15.15 14.73
CA ARG A 17 -17.52 15.37 15.55
C ARG A 17 -17.43 14.61 16.88
N ALA A 18 -17.05 13.33 16.84
CA ALA A 18 -16.89 12.49 18.02
C ALA A 18 -15.84 13.00 19.00
N ALA A 19 -14.74 13.60 18.52
CA ALA A 19 -13.70 14.21 19.34
C ALA A 19 -14.23 15.33 20.26
N LYS A 20 -15.39 15.91 19.95
CA LYS A 20 -16.02 17.00 20.72
C LYS A 20 -16.98 16.49 21.81
N PHE A 21 -17.39 15.20 21.76
CA PHE A 21 -18.36 14.65 22.72
C PHE A 21 -18.01 14.84 24.19
N PRO A 22 -16.76 14.63 24.65
CA PRO A 22 -16.45 14.74 26.07
C PRO A 22 -16.75 16.11 26.70
N MET A 23 -16.76 17.18 25.89
CA MET A 23 -16.98 18.55 26.36
C MET A 23 -18.31 19.13 25.88
N ALA A 24 -19.16 18.32 25.23
CA ALA A 24 -20.42 18.76 24.68
C ALA A 24 -21.53 18.69 25.70
N THR A 25 -22.42 19.70 25.69
CA THR A 25 -23.70 19.70 26.37
C THR A 25 -24.88 19.58 25.40
N ASP A 26 -24.63 19.84 24.13
CA ASP A 26 -25.56 19.67 23.01
C ASP A 26 -24.92 18.75 21.96
N PHE A 27 -25.38 17.52 21.87
CA PHE A 27 -24.84 16.50 20.97
C PHE A 27 -25.42 16.56 19.56
N GLU A 28 -26.58 17.21 19.38
CA GLU A 28 -27.25 17.26 18.08
C GLU A 28 -26.59 18.30 17.16
N ASN A 29 -26.09 19.38 17.72
CA ASN A 29 -25.52 20.52 16.98
C ASN A 29 -24.00 20.53 16.88
N LEU A 30 -23.33 19.38 17.15
CA LEU A 30 -21.89 19.28 17.01
C LEU A 30 -21.46 19.31 15.54
N THR A 31 -20.58 20.24 15.22
CA THR A 31 -20.05 20.42 13.87
C THR A 31 -18.97 19.39 13.54
N THR A 32 -18.81 19.08 12.25
CA THR A 32 -17.74 18.22 11.70
C THR A 32 -16.48 19.01 11.34
N GLU A 33 -16.47 20.31 11.56
CA GLU A 33 -15.32 21.17 11.26
C GLU A 33 -14.20 21.01 12.29
N LYS A 34 -12.97 21.06 11.81
CA LYS A 34 -11.78 21.06 12.66
C LYS A 34 -11.71 22.32 13.51
N SER A 35 -11.25 22.16 14.73
CA SER A 35 -10.99 23.24 15.67
C SER A 35 -9.56 23.14 16.22
N LYS A 36 -9.06 24.18 16.88
CA LYS A 36 -7.76 24.14 17.57
C LYS A 36 -7.70 23.00 18.59
N SER A 37 -8.82 22.69 19.24
CA SER A 37 -8.95 21.59 20.19
C SER A 37 -8.80 20.24 19.49
N THR A 38 -9.53 19.99 18.40
CA THR A 38 -9.40 18.72 17.66
C THR A 38 -8.01 18.51 17.05
N ASP A 39 -7.36 19.58 16.58
CA ASP A 39 -5.98 19.53 16.12
C ASP A 39 -4.99 19.19 17.25
N SER A 40 -5.23 19.73 18.45
CA SER A 40 -4.42 19.40 19.64
C SER A 40 -4.61 17.95 20.07
N LEU A 41 -5.85 17.45 20.07
CA LEU A 41 -6.16 16.05 20.40
C LEU A 41 -5.50 15.08 19.40
N GLY A 42 -5.53 15.40 18.10
CA GLY A 42 -4.89 14.58 17.06
C GLY A 42 -3.36 14.54 17.11
N LYS A 43 -2.74 15.48 17.82
CA LYS A 43 -1.29 15.53 18.06
C LYS A 43 -0.90 15.00 19.44
N ALA A 44 -1.86 14.55 20.24
CA ALA A 44 -1.60 14.00 21.56
C ALA A 44 -0.72 12.74 21.47
N LYS A 45 -0.05 12.42 22.58
CA LYS A 45 0.79 11.22 22.64
C LYS A 45 -0.06 9.97 22.33
N ILE A 46 0.43 9.14 21.41
CA ILE A 46 -0.21 7.87 21.05
C ILE A 46 -0.45 7.03 22.31
N GLY A 47 -1.66 6.52 22.47
CA GLY A 47 -2.08 5.72 23.62
C GLY A 47 -2.48 6.55 24.86
N SER A 48 -2.53 7.89 24.76
CA SER A 48 -3.05 8.75 25.84
C SER A 48 -4.60 8.70 25.95
N GLY A 49 -5.27 8.14 24.93
CA GLY A 49 -6.73 8.14 24.81
C GLY A 49 -7.30 9.41 24.18
N HIS A 50 -6.54 10.50 24.13
CA HIS A 50 -6.99 11.76 23.52
C HIS A 50 -7.08 11.69 21.99
N ASP A 51 -6.28 10.82 21.38
CA ASP A 51 -6.21 10.54 19.94
C ASP A 51 -7.18 9.44 19.48
N ASN A 52 -8.00 8.87 20.38
CA ASN A 52 -8.88 7.73 20.05
C ASN A 52 -9.90 8.02 18.93
N PHE A 53 -10.30 9.27 18.72
CA PHE A 53 -11.20 9.62 17.64
C PHE A 53 -10.59 9.34 16.25
N LEU A 54 -9.25 9.27 16.14
CA LEU A 54 -8.55 8.90 14.90
C LEU A 54 -8.81 7.45 14.49
N ASN A 55 -9.18 6.57 15.44
CA ASN A 55 -9.50 5.17 15.15
C ASN A 55 -10.80 5.01 14.30
N GLY A 56 -11.59 6.05 14.20
CA GLY A 56 -12.78 6.09 13.33
C GLY A 56 -12.46 6.43 11.86
N ILE A 57 -11.18 6.69 11.53
CA ILE A 57 -10.76 7.12 10.20
C ILE A 57 -10.14 5.94 9.47
N ILE A 58 -10.66 5.63 8.27
CA ILE A 58 -10.09 4.63 7.37
C ILE A 58 -9.48 5.37 6.18
N VAL A 59 -8.22 5.04 5.87
CA VAL A 59 -7.52 5.56 4.70
C VAL A 59 -7.29 4.41 3.73
N GLN A 60 -7.82 4.53 2.52
CA GLN A 60 -7.57 3.60 1.42
C GLN A 60 -6.67 4.28 0.39
N PHE A 61 -5.73 3.55 -0.16
CA PHE A 61 -4.81 4.05 -1.18
C PHE A 61 -4.20 2.91 -1.99
N ASP A 62 -3.76 3.24 -3.19
CA ASP A 62 -2.95 2.34 -4.00
C ASP A 62 -1.47 2.57 -3.67
N LEU A 63 -0.74 1.49 -3.43
CA LEU A 63 0.67 1.52 -3.09
C LEU A 63 1.47 0.75 -4.14
N THR A 64 2.47 1.40 -4.72
CA THR A 64 3.44 0.77 -5.62
C THR A 64 4.80 0.77 -4.97
N PHE A 65 5.37 -0.41 -4.80
CA PHE A 65 6.68 -0.61 -4.18
C PHE A 65 7.23 -2.00 -4.53
N SER A 66 8.51 -2.23 -4.25
CA SER A 66 9.20 -3.46 -4.63
C SER A 66 8.73 -4.70 -3.86
N ASN A 67 8.99 -5.89 -4.40
CA ASN A 67 8.75 -7.16 -3.72
C ASN A 67 9.46 -7.24 -2.36
N LYS A 68 10.65 -6.65 -2.23
CA LYS A 68 11.36 -6.54 -0.96
C LYS A 68 10.54 -5.77 0.08
N ALA A 69 10.02 -4.62 -0.31
CA ALA A 69 9.21 -3.78 0.57
C ALA A 69 7.86 -4.44 0.89
N TRP A 70 7.27 -5.20 -0.04
CA TRP A 70 6.05 -5.96 0.15
C TRP A 70 6.17 -6.94 1.33
N VAL A 71 7.23 -7.74 1.37
CA VAL A 71 7.47 -8.71 2.44
C VAL A 71 7.61 -8.03 3.81
N GLU A 72 8.29 -6.88 3.86
CA GLU A 72 8.44 -6.11 5.11
C GLU A 72 7.11 -5.47 5.54
N MET A 73 6.32 -4.96 4.59
CA MET A 73 5.04 -4.32 4.87
C MET A 73 3.99 -5.29 5.43
N GLN A 74 4.02 -6.55 5.03
CA GLN A 74 3.10 -7.58 5.55
C GLN A 74 3.25 -7.83 7.06
N ARG A 75 4.32 -7.35 7.68
CA ARG A 75 4.55 -7.47 9.13
C ARG A 75 3.83 -6.38 9.95
N TYR A 76 3.25 -5.38 9.30
CA TYR A 76 2.53 -4.28 9.96
C TYR A 76 1.07 -4.65 10.18
N HIS A 77 0.60 -4.51 11.43
CA HIS A 77 -0.75 -4.91 11.85
C HIS A 77 -1.83 -3.84 11.60
N PHE A 78 -1.44 -2.66 11.13
CA PHE A 78 -2.40 -1.56 10.90
C PHE A 78 -2.73 -1.37 9.41
N ILE A 79 -2.24 -2.24 8.55
CA ILE A 79 -2.44 -2.16 7.09
C ILE A 79 -3.04 -3.48 6.65
N ASP A 80 -4.24 -3.42 6.10
CA ASP A 80 -4.90 -4.54 5.47
C ASP A 80 -4.75 -4.46 3.96
N PHE A 81 -4.27 -5.53 3.35
CA PHE A 81 -4.11 -5.64 1.91
C PHE A 81 -5.38 -6.21 1.28
N ILE A 82 -6.14 -5.36 0.56
CA ILE A 82 -7.38 -5.77 -0.09
C ILE A 82 -7.08 -6.61 -1.32
N SER A 83 -6.06 -6.20 -2.12
CA SER A 83 -5.64 -6.88 -3.34
C SER A 83 -4.24 -6.45 -3.73
N SER A 84 -3.60 -7.21 -4.60
CA SER A 84 -2.30 -6.87 -5.18
C SER A 84 -2.19 -7.31 -6.64
N GLY A 85 -1.27 -6.69 -7.37
CA GLY A 85 -0.84 -7.18 -8.68
C GLY A 85 -0.19 -8.57 -8.54
N SER A 86 -0.52 -9.49 -9.45
CA SER A 86 0.02 -10.84 -9.37
C SER A 86 1.20 -11.03 -10.31
N THR A 87 2.40 -11.10 -9.77
CA THR A 87 3.57 -11.55 -10.51
C THR A 87 3.42 -13.00 -10.95
N MET A 88 2.82 -13.85 -10.11
CA MET A 88 2.59 -15.27 -10.39
C MET A 88 1.79 -15.53 -11.68
N HIS A 89 0.88 -14.62 -12.06
CA HIS A 89 0.04 -14.82 -13.24
C HIS A 89 0.34 -13.85 -14.39
N ARG A 90 1.13 -12.81 -14.14
CA ARG A 90 1.26 -11.70 -15.09
C ARG A 90 2.71 -11.30 -15.40
N ILE A 91 3.69 -11.92 -14.80
CA ILE A 91 5.12 -11.54 -14.95
C ILE A 91 5.55 -11.45 -16.42
N THR A 92 5.07 -12.32 -17.28
CA THR A 92 5.40 -12.34 -18.70
C THR A 92 4.82 -11.19 -19.53
N LYS A 93 4.03 -10.31 -18.89
CA LYS A 93 3.35 -9.16 -19.51
C LYS A 93 3.81 -7.80 -18.98
N PHE A 94 4.67 -7.79 -17.94
CA PHE A 94 5.20 -6.56 -17.41
C PHE A 94 6.38 -6.05 -18.25
N ASP A 95 6.51 -4.72 -18.34
CA ASP A 95 7.76 -4.10 -18.73
C ASP A 95 8.72 -4.16 -17.55
N LEU A 96 9.76 -4.99 -17.66
CA LEU A 96 10.70 -5.25 -16.58
C LEU A 96 11.53 -4.01 -16.22
N LYS A 97 11.86 -3.17 -17.21
CA LYS A 97 12.66 -1.96 -16.96
C LYS A 97 11.88 -0.93 -16.17
N GLU A 98 10.60 -0.78 -16.45
CA GLU A 98 9.72 0.13 -15.72
C GLU A 98 9.29 -0.41 -14.37
N SER A 99 9.22 -1.74 -14.23
CA SER A 99 8.75 -2.43 -13.03
C SER A 99 9.85 -2.66 -11.99
N CYS A 100 11.12 -2.69 -12.40
CA CYS A 100 12.25 -2.82 -11.47
C CYS A 100 12.72 -1.43 -11.01
N ASN A 101 13.14 -1.34 -9.75
CA ASN A 101 13.75 -0.12 -9.24
C ASN A 101 15.20 0.04 -9.73
N GLU A 102 15.79 1.22 -9.54
CA GLU A 102 17.11 1.62 -9.99
C GLU A 102 18.29 0.82 -9.41
N TYR A 103 18.05 0.04 -8.36
CA TYR A 103 19.08 -0.79 -7.71
C TYR A 103 19.16 -2.21 -8.26
N VAL A 104 18.27 -2.60 -9.18
CA VAL A 104 18.34 -3.90 -9.86
C VAL A 104 19.37 -3.82 -10.98
N ASP A 105 20.38 -4.71 -10.94
CA ASP A 105 21.40 -4.79 -11.98
C ASP A 105 20.77 -5.13 -13.34
N GLU A 106 21.11 -4.37 -14.37
CA GLU A 106 20.56 -4.55 -15.72
C GLU A 106 20.81 -5.96 -16.29
N ARG A 107 21.86 -6.64 -15.86
CA ARG A 107 22.14 -8.03 -16.28
C ARG A 107 21.07 -8.99 -15.76
N ILE A 108 20.56 -8.76 -14.55
CA ILE A 108 19.47 -9.57 -13.97
C ILE A 108 18.17 -9.34 -14.76
N ILE A 109 17.87 -8.07 -15.09
CA ILE A 109 16.70 -7.72 -15.91
C ILE A 109 16.79 -8.41 -17.28
N LYS A 110 17.99 -8.40 -17.90
CA LYS A 110 18.22 -9.03 -19.20
C LYS A 110 18.02 -10.55 -19.15
N ILE A 111 18.58 -11.21 -18.14
CA ILE A 111 18.41 -12.67 -17.95
C ILE A 111 16.93 -13.03 -17.78
N LEU A 112 16.20 -12.25 -16.96
CA LEU A 112 14.77 -12.48 -16.75
C LEU A 112 13.98 -12.26 -18.04
N GLN A 113 14.33 -11.24 -18.84
CA GLN A 113 13.69 -10.98 -20.12
C GLN A 113 13.92 -12.12 -21.11
N GLU A 114 15.15 -12.63 -21.21
CA GLU A 114 15.49 -13.78 -22.06
C GLU A 114 14.62 -15.00 -21.70
N LYS A 115 14.46 -15.31 -20.41
CA LYS A 115 13.59 -16.40 -19.94
C LYS A 115 12.11 -16.18 -20.30
N ILE A 116 11.63 -14.95 -20.18
CA ILE A 116 10.25 -14.59 -20.57
C ILE A 116 10.06 -14.75 -22.09
N ASP A 117 11.02 -14.31 -22.88
CA ASP A 117 10.96 -14.41 -24.35
C ASP A 117 10.99 -15.88 -24.80
N GLU A 118 11.85 -16.71 -24.21
CA GLU A 118 11.89 -18.16 -24.44
C GLU A 118 10.56 -18.84 -24.10
N TYR A 119 9.93 -18.45 -22.97
CA TYR A 119 8.61 -18.96 -22.58
C TYR A 119 7.52 -18.51 -23.54
N ASN A 120 7.52 -17.24 -23.93
CA ASN A 120 6.46 -16.68 -24.79
C ASN A 120 6.52 -17.21 -26.22
N ASN A 121 7.74 -17.47 -26.74
CA ASN A 121 7.98 -17.90 -28.12
C ASN A 121 8.11 -19.42 -28.29
N GLY A 122 8.26 -20.15 -27.18
CA GLY A 122 8.47 -21.60 -27.19
C GLY A 122 7.31 -22.39 -26.57
N GLU A 123 7.67 -23.59 -26.10
CA GLU A 123 6.74 -24.43 -25.35
C GLU A 123 6.51 -23.87 -23.94
N LYS A 124 5.24 -23.62 -23.60
CA LYS A 124 4.81 -23.03 -22.32
C LYS A 124 4.63 -24.11 -21.25
N THR A 125 5.74 -24.61 -20.73
CA THR A 125 5.73 -25.59 -19.64
C THR A 125 5.66 -24.93 -18.27
N SER A 126 5.16 -25.64 -17.28
CA SER A 126 5.14 -25.18 -15.87
C SER A 126 6.56 -24.96 -15.34
N GLU A 127 7.51 -25.78 -15.75
CA GLU A 127 8.91 -25.68 -15.33
C GLU A 127 9.55 -24.36 -15.78
N LYS A 128 9.41 -24.01 -17.06
CA LYS A 128 9.89 -22.73 -17.60
C LYS A 128 9.22 -21.53 -16.90
N TYR A 129 7.94 -21.66 -16.57
CA TYR A 129 7.25 -20.61 -15.86
C TYR A 129 7.76 -20.45 -14.43
N LEU A 130 8.03 -21.54 -13.72
CA LEU A 130 8.65 -21.53 -12.40
C LEU A 130 10.06 -20.92 -12.43
N GLU A 131 10.85 -21.22 -13.45
CA GLU A 131 12.15 -20.57 -13.63
C GLU A 131 12.04 -19.05 -13.70
N ILE A 132 11.03 -18.52 -14.41
CA ILE A 132 10.78 -17.08 -14.44
C ILE A 132 10.46 -16.57 -13.05
N LEU A 133 9.52 -17.21 -12.35
CA LEU A 133 9.04 -16.78 -11.03
C LEU A 133 10.16 -16.73 -9.99
N TYR A 134 11.02 -17.74 -9.96
CA TYR A 134 12.14 -17.81 -9.01
C TYR A 134 13.32 -16.89 -9.35
N ASN A 135 13.32 -16.27 -10.52
CA ASN A 135 14.33 -15.31 -10.93
C ASN A 135 13.86 -13.85 -10.90
N ILE A 136 12.65 -13.57 -10.40
CA ILE A 136 12.15 -12.21 -10.21
C ILE A 136 13.02 -11.52 -9.13
N PRO A 137 13.66 -10.39 -9.42
CA PRO A 137 14.47 -9.69 -8.44
C PRO A 137 13.62 -9.06 -7.35
N SER A 138 14.19 -8.91 -6.15
CA SER A 138 13.53 -8.27 -5.01
C SER A 138 13.17 -6.81 -5.27
N GLY A 139 13.82 -6.18 -6.23
CA GLY A 139 13.57 -4.80 -6.62
C GLY A 139 12.48 -4.61 -7.69
N PHE A 140 11.83 -5.71 -8.10
CA PHE A 140 10.66 -5.69 -8.98
C PHE A 140 9.46 -5.10 -8.25
#